data_ae0e2b89e08c27b53870eed8b3c2aeb9
#
_entry.id   ae0e2b89e08c27b53870eed8b3c2aeb9
#
_cell.length_a   1.000
_cell.length_b   1.000
_cell.length_c   1.000
_cell.angle_alpha   90.00
_cell.angle_beta   90.00
_cell.angle_gamma   90.00
#
_symmetry.space_group_name_H-M   'P 1'
#
loop_
_entity.id
_entity.type
_entity.pdbx_description
1 polymer ?
#
loop_
_entity_poly.entity_id
_entity_poly.type
_entity_poly.pdbx_seq_one_letter_code
_entity_poly.pdbx_strand_id
1 'polypeptide(L)'
;MKKFFSLFIGFLFFGIATFLIVAPAIVDDGANVVVAHQPYEISERAAALHSSLLVGDWHADSLLWMRDLTEQYDYGHLDFPRMQQGNMALQMFTTVTKSPSGQNYKRNSSDASDNITLLAMTQRWPVATWTSLAERALFQADKLHELADRDPENLMLIRSRDELADYLQRRQSSPKLIGGLLGTEGSHALDGDLNNIQRLFDRGFRMMSLQHFFDNKLGGSLHGTSGEGLTQFGRDAVTQMLALEIMLDVSHSSEQVVIDTLAMSNKPLLVSHTGFQGHCQSPRNISDGLMQQIAAAGGLIAVGYWEGAICGNSPATVAAAIVYGIELVGEDHIALGSDFDGSVTTSLDGSELAAITQALLDANLSEQQIRKVMGENMLTYLQTYLP
;
A
#
# COMPACT_ATOMS: atom_id res chain seq x y z
N MET A 1 -11.57 54.29 -1.59
CA MET A 1 -12.23 53.02 -1.96
C MET A 1 -11.35 52.13 -2.83
N LYS A 2 -10.85 52.53 -4.00
CA LYS A 2 -10.01 51.66 -4.88
C LYS A 2 -8.76 51.09 -4.20
N LYS A 3 -8.01 51.85 -3.40
CA LYS A 3 -6.81 51.36 -2.68
C LYS A 3 -7.16 50.31 -1.59
N PHE A 4 -8.25 50.49 -0.85
CA PHE A 4 -8.72 49.50 0.13
C PHE A 4 -9.19 48.19 -0.53
N PHE A 5 -9.86 48.28 -1.68
CA PHE A 5 -10.29 47.12 -2.45
C PHE A 5 -9.09 46.33 -3.02
N SER A 6 -8.07 47.05 -3.54
CA SER A 6 -6.83 46.38 -4.01
C SER A 6 -6.04 45.71 -2.88
N LEU A 7 -5.99 46.33 -1.70
CA LEU A 7 -5.36 45.71 -0.52
C LEU A 7 -6.12 44.45 -0.07
N PHE A 8 -7.44 44.52 -0.01
CA PHE A 8 -8.30 43.37 0.36
C PHE A 8 -8.14 42.19 -0.61
N ILE A 9 -8.11 42.47 -1.93
CA ILE A 9 -7.85 41.46 -2.96
C ILE A 9 -6.45 40.85 -2.77
N GLY A 10 -5.43 41.69 -2.50
CA GLY A 10 -4.06 41.22 -2.24
C GLY A 10 -3.97 40.29 -1.03
N PHE A 11 -4.63 40.65 0.08
CA PHE A 11 -4.71 39.78 1.26
C PHE A 11 -5.46 38.48 1.01
N LEU A 12 -6.54 38.50 0.22
CA LEU A 12 -7.30 37.31 -0.14
C LEU A 12 -6.44 36.37 -1.00
N PHE A 13 -5.76 36.89 -2.03
CA PHE A 13 -4.85 36.07 -2.86
C PHE A 13 -3.67 35.50 -2.04
N PHE A 14 -3.08 36.29 -1.15
CA PHE A 14 -2.02 35.85 -0.27
C PHE A 14 -2.51 34.75 0.69
N GLY A 15 -3.71 34.90 1.29
CA GLY A 15 -4.33 33.90 2.15
C GLY A 15 -4.61 32.58 1.42
N ILE A 16 -5.16 32.67 0.18
CA ILE A 16 -5.41 31.47 -0.64
C ILE A 16 -4.09 30.80 -1.04
N ALA A 17 -3.10 31.56 -1.46
CA ALA A 17 -1.79 31.02 -1.84
C ALA A 17 -1.11 30.32 -0.66
N THR A 18 -1.14 30.93 0.54
CA THR A 18 -0.62 30.32 1.77
C THR A 18 -1.38 29.05 2.12
N PHE A 19 -2.70 29.06 2.04
CA PHE A 19 -3.53 27.90 2.29
C PHE A 19 -3.18 26.74 1.34
N LEU A 20 -3.06 26.98 0.03
CA LEU A 20 -2.70 25.95 -0.96
C LEU A 20 -1.28 25.42 -0.81
N ILE A 21 -0.40 26.12 -0.10
CA ILE A 21 0.96 25.65 0.20
C ILE A 21 1.00 24.82 1.48
N VAL A 22 0.27 25.24 2.51
CA VAL A 22 0.38 24.69 3.87
C VAL A 22 -0.65 23.57 4.13
N ALA A 23 -1.86 23.71 3.58
CA ALA A 23 -2.94 22.76 3.85
C ALA A 23 -2.60 21.30 3.46
N PRO A 24 -1.96 21.00 2.32
CA PRO A 24 -1.60 19.63 1.98
C PRO A 24 -0.69 18.96 3.00
N ALA A 25 0.31 19.67 3.54
CA ALA A 25 1.21 19.15 4.55
C ALA A 25 0.48 18.92 5.90
N ILE A 26 -0.42 19.82 6.30
CA ILE A 26 -1.24 19.64 7.52
C ILE A 26 -2.17 18.42 7.38
N VAL A 27 -2.74 18.21 6.19
CA VAL A 27 -3.63 17.05 5.94
C VAL A 27 -2.83 15.75 5.97
N ASP A 28 -1.64 15.73 5.36
CA ASP A 28 -0.72 14.58 5.36
C ASP A 28 -0.30 14.23 6.81
N ASP A 29 0.22 15.20 7.57
CA ASP A 29 0.64 15.03 8.98
C ASP A 29 -0.51 14.54 9.86
N GLY A 30 -1.72 15.10 9.67
CA GLY A 30 -2.90 14.70 10.44
C GLY A 30 -3.49 13.34 10.04
N ALA A 31 -3.22 12.86 8.83
CA ALA A 31 -3.71 11.59 8.31
C ALA A 31 -2.75 10.42 8.60
N ASN A 32 -1.44 10.67 8.53
CA ASN A 32 -0.39 9.66 8.61
C ASN A 32 0.41 9.80 9.90
N VAL A 33 -0.22 9.36 11.00
CA VAL A 33 0.27 9.64 12.34
C VAL A 33 1.18 8.52 12.85
N VAL A 34 2.40 8.88 13.26
CA VAL A 34 3.25 8.02 14.10
C VAL A 34 3.05 8.44 15.56
N VAL A 35 2.54 7.53 16.39
CA VAL A 35 2.34 7.80 17.82
C VAL A 35 3.70 7.98 18.48
N ALA A 36 3.87 9.11 19.17
CA ALA A 36 5.11 9.38 19.89
C ALA A 36 5.39 8.31 20.95
N HIS A 37 6.60 7.77 20.93
CA HIS A 37 7.05 6.72 21.85
C HIS A 37 8.52 6.92 22.22
N GLN A 38 8.98 6.19 23.24
CA GLN A 38 10.41 6.10 23.52
C GLN A 38 11.09 5.24 22.46
N PRO A 39 12.37 5.48 22.11
CA PRO A 39 13.10 4.63 21.18
C PRO A 39 12.99 3.15 21.54
N TYR A 40 12.74 2.30 20.54
CA TYR A 40 12.66 0.85 20.74
C TYR A 40 14.02 0.29 21.16
N GLU A 41 14.00 -0.59 22.14
CA GLU A 41 15.20 -1.35 22.52
C GLU A 41 15.42 -2.50 21.54
N ILE A 42 16.51 -2.42 20.79
CA ILE A 42 16.88 -3.43 19.80
C ILE A 42 18.13 -4.18 20.31
N SER A 43 17.99 -5.48 20.55
CA SER A 43 19.12 -6.32 20.95
C SER A 43 20.16 -6.44 19.82
N GLU A 44 21.41 -6.71 20.19
CA GLU A 44 22.49 -6.95 19.20
C GLU A 44 22.11 -8.08 18.22
N ARG A 45 21.42 -9.12 18.71
CA ARG A 45 20.91 -10.22 17.89
C ARG A 45 19.87 -9.74 16.87
N ALA A 46 18.91 -8.95 17.30
CA ALA A 46 17.87 -8.42 16.42
C ALA A 46 18.47 -7.45 15.38
N ALA A 47 19.39 -6.58 15.80
CA ALA A 47 20.07 -5.64 14.90
C ALA A 47 20.91 -6.39 13.84
N ALA A 48 21.66 -7.41 14.25
CA ALA A 48 22.47 -8.23 13.33
C ALA A 48 21.58 -9.01 12.34
N LEU A 49 20.49 -9.63 12.83
CA LEU A 49 19.54 -10.31 11.96
C LEU A 49 18.91 -9.31 10.99
N HIS A 50 18.34 -8.20 11.49
CA HIS A 50 17.65 -7.19 10.68
C HIS A 50 18.54 -6.62 9.56
N SER A 51 19.81 -6.33 9.86
CA SER A 51 20.76 -5.83 8.86
C SER A 51 21.04 -6.82 7.72
N SER A 52 20.80 -8.11 7.94
CA SER A 52 20.98 -9.19 6.95
C SER A 52 19.72 -9.52 6.16
N LEU A 53 18.58 -8.91 6.50
CA LEU A 53 17.30 -9.13 5.81
C LEU A 53 17.23 -8.37 4.49
N LEU A 54 16.37 -8.85 3.62
CA LEU A 54 15.84 -8.11 2.49
C LEU A 54 14.40 -7.75 2.85
N VAL A 55 14.20 -6.61 3.54
CA VAL A 55 12.87 -6.23 4.02
C VAL A 55 12.00 -5.79 2.85
N GLY A 56 10.80 -6.37 2.74
CA GLY A 56 9.84 -6.05 1.69
C GLY A 56 8.46 -5.75 2.25
N ASP A 57 7.79 -4.75 1.70
CA ASP A 57 6.47 -4.32 2.10
C ASP A 57 5.52 -4.20 0.91
N TRP A 58 4.31 -4.76 1.06
CA TRP A 58 3.36 -4.89 -0.04
C TRP A 58 2.41 -3.71 -0.22
N HIS A 59 2.45 -2.71 0.68
CA HIS A 59 1.50 -1.60 0.57
C HIS A 59 1.96 -0.32 1.24
N ALA A 60 2.10 0.74 0.46
CA ALA A 60 2.24 2.10 0.97
C ALA A 60 1.72 3.14 -0.01
N ASP A 61 0.96 4.13 0.50
CA ASP A 61 0.30 5.16 -0.30
C ASP A 61 1.05 6.49 -0.37
N SER A 62 2.38 6.44 -0.23
CA SER A 62 3.22 7.64 -0.19
C SER A 62 3.09 8.52 -1.43
N LEU A 63 2.69 7.94 -2.57
CA LEU A 63 2.49 8.68 -3.82
C LEU A 63 1.26 9.60 -3.80
N LEU A 64 0.33 9.39 -2.87
CA LEU A 64 -0.84 10.26 -2.70
C LEU A 64 -0.44 11.68 -2.25
N TRP A 65 0.63 11.80 -1.47
CA TRP A 65 1.01 13.03 -0.75
C TRP A 65 1.99 13.90 -1.53
N MET A 66 2.15 15.17 -1.10
CA MET A 66 3.03 16.15 -1.77
C MET A 66 4.51 16.01 -1.39
N ARG A 67 4.83 15.16 -0.40
CA ARG A 67 6.22 15.00 0.05
C ARG A 67 7.15 14.59 -1.10
N ASP A 68 8.35 15.15 -1.12
CA ASP A 68 9.44 14.66 -1.92
C ASP A 68 10.12 13.51 -1.20
N LEU A 69 9.89 12.28 -1.63
CA LEU A 69 10.38 11.10 -0.93
C LEU A 69 11.91 10.97 -0.89
N THR A 70 12.66 11.83 -1.62
CA THR A 70 14.13 11.89 -1.51
C THR A 70 14.60 12.65 -0.26
N GLU A 71 13.71 13.42 0.38
CA GLU A 71 13.98 14.23 1.56
C GLU A 71 13.36 13.60 2.81
N GLN A 72 14.06 13.68 3.95
CA GLN A 72 13.51 13.19 5.22
C GLN A 72 12.53 14.19 5.82
N TYR A 73 11.34 13.70 6.18
CA TYR A 73 10.29 14.47 6.87
C TYR A 73 10.14 14.03 8.31
N ASP A 74 9.61 14.93 9.15
CA ASP A 74 9.25 14.68 10.56
C ASP A 74 7.77 14.28 10.73
N TYR A 75 7.06 14.04 9.63
CA TYR A 75 5.69 13.54 9.58
C TYR A 75 5.53 12.53 8.42
N GLY A 76 4.37 11.84 8.38
CA GLY A 76 4.15 10.72 7.49
C GLY A 76 5.02 9.51 7.88
N HIS A 77 4.90 8.42 7.13
CA HIS A 77 5.55 7.16 7.52
C HIS A 77 6.79 6.83 6.68
N LEU A 78 6.84 7.22 5.39
CA LEU A 78 7.90 6.83 4.47
C LEU A 78 8.53 8.01 3.75
N ASP A 79 9.84 7.92 3.60
CA ASP A 79 10.72 8.57 2.62
C ASP A 79 11.97 7.71 2.45
N PHE A 80 12.77 7.94 1.41
CA PHE A 80 13.93 7.10 1.13
C PHE A 80 14.94 7.07 2.29
N PRO A 81 15.28 8.18 2.96
CA PRO A 81 16.15 8.15 4.14
C PRO A 81 15.63 7.21 5.25
N ARG A 82 14.33 7.27 5.58
CA ARG A 82 13.72 6.38 6.60
C ARG A 82 13.65 4.92 6.13
N MET A 83 13.29 4.68 4.86
CA MET A 83 13.32 3.34 4.27
C MET A 83 14.72 2.72 4.34
N GLN A 84 15.77 3.50 4.05
CA GLN A 84 17.16 3.04 4.13
C GLN A 84 17.61 2.77 5.57
N GLN A 85 17.14 3.56 6.54
CA GLN A 85 17.40 3.33 7.97
C GLN A 85 16.74 2.02 8.43
N GLY A 86 15.50 1.76 8.01
CA GLY A 86 14.78 0.53 8.30
C GLY A 86 15.14 -0.67 7.41
N ASN A 87 16.21 -0.57 6.62
CA ASN A 87 16.67 -1.63 5.72
C ASN A 87 15.59 -2.12 4.72
N MET A 88 14.64 -1.25 4.35
CA MET A 88 13.62 -1.59 3.35
C MET A 88 14.31 -1.78 1.98
N ALA A 89 14.07 -2.93 1.41
CA ALA A 89 14.65 -3.32 0.12
C ALA A 89 13.65 -3.24 -1.02
N LEU A 90 12.42 -3.68 -0.77
CA LEU A 90 11.34 -3.73 -1.75
C LEU A 90 10.10 -3.01 -1.20
N GLN A 91 9.49 -2.16 -2.00
CA GLN A 91 8.25 -1.46 -1.66
C GLN A 91 7.27 -1.51 -2.82
N MET A 92 6.06 -2.01 -2.56
CA MET A 92 4.92 -1.79 -3.45
C MET A 92 4.30 -0.44 -3.13
N PHE A 93 4.50 0.54 -4.00
CA PHE A 93 3.85 1.84 -3.94
C PHE A 93 2.48 1.76 -4.57
N THR A 94 1.45 2.05 -3.79
CA THR A 94 0.06 2.00 -4.23
C THR A 94 -0.47 3.38 -4.59
N THR A 95 -1.49 3.40 -5.42
CA THR A 95 -2.12 4.65 -5.88
C THR A 95 -3.58 4.68 -5.47
N VAL A 96 -3.92 5.60 -4.58
CA VAL A 96 -5.30 5.88 -4.16
C VAL A 96 -5.94 6.86 -5.13
N THR A 97 -7.05 6.48 -5.73
CA THR A 97 -7.70 7.34 -6.73
C THR A 97 -9.07 7.86 -6.32
N LYS A 98 -9.76 7.21 -5.37
CA LYS A 98 -11.01 7.67 -4.77
C LYS A 98 -11.14 7.17 -3.33
N SER A 99 -11.57 8.06 -2.44
CA SER A 99 -11.91 7.76 -1.05
C SER A 99 -13.26 8.39 -0.68
N PRO A 100 -14.24 7.61 -0.18
CA PRO A 100 -15.57 8.13 0.13
C PRO A 100 -15.53 9.04 1.34
N SER A 101 -16.29 10.14 1.29
CA SER A 101 -16.49 11.02 2.44
C SER A 101 -17.16 10.24 3.59
N GLY A 102 -16.62 10.39 4.81
CA GLY A 102 -17.10 9.62 5.97
C GLY A 102 -16.66 8.16 5.96
N GLN A 103 -15.56 7.85 5.26
CA GLN A 103 -14.98 6.51 5.16
C GLN A 103 -14.94 5.79 6.51
N ASN A 104 -15.37 4.53 6.50
CA ASN A 104 -15.35 3.68 7.69
C ASN A 104 -15.28 2.20 7.29
N TYR A 105 -14.93 1.31 8.23
CA TYR A 105 -14.77 -0.12 7.96
C TYR A 105 -16.10 -0.90 7.84
N LYS A 106 -17.24 -0.29 8.15
CA LYS A 106 -18.51 -1.02 8.17
C LYS A 106 -19.29 -0.93 6.87
N ARG A 107 -19.49 0.29 6.36
CA ARG A 107 -20.34 0.50 5.20
C ARG A 107 -20.13 1.86 4.55
N ASN A 108 -19.78 1.87 3.26
CA ASN A 108 -19.61 3.08 2.48
C ASN A 108 -20.41 2.99 1.17
N SER A 109 -21.07 4.08 0.82
CA SER A 109 -21.77 4.19 -0.47
C SER A 109 -20.79 4.55 -1.59
N SER A 110 -20.95 3.93 -2.74
CA SER A 110 -20.24 4.30 -3.98
C SER A 110 -20.56 5.72 -4.47
N ASP A 111 -21.75 6.26 -4.07
CA ASP A 111 -22.22 7.60 -4.41
C ASP A 111 -21.71 8.68 -3.43
N ALA A 112 -21.00 8.30 -2.37
CA ALA A 112 -20.40 9.27 -1.45
C ALA A 112 -19.44 10.20 -2.19
N SER A 113 -19.40 11.47 -1.76
CA SER A 113 -18.44 12.44 -2.30
C SER A 113 -17.01 11.95 -2.11
N ASP A 114 -16.17 12.30 -3.05
CA ASP A 114 -14.79 11.84 -3.13
C ASP A 114 -13.82 12.83 -2.48
N ASN A 115 -13.13 12.40 -1.44
CA ASN A 115 -12.13 13.21 -0.72
C ASN A 115 -10.89 13.50 -1.59
N ILE A 116 -10.51 12.57 -2.48
CA ILE A 116 -9.30 12.70 -3.30
C ILE A 116 -9.44 13.83 -4.33
N THR A 117 -10.65 14.14 -4.80
CA THR A 117 -10.87 15.28 -5.71
C THR A 117 -10.38 16.59 -5.08
N LEU A 118 -10.75 16.84 -3.83
CA LEU A 118 -10.34 18.07 -3.13
C LEU A 118 -8.82 18.06 -2.85
N LEU A 119 -8.28 16.90 -2.47
CA LEU A 119 -6.85 16.73 -2.24
C LEU A 119 -6.04 17.00 -3.52
N ALA A 120 -6.45 16.43 -4.66
CA ALA A 120 -5.83 16.64 -5.96
C ALA A 120 -5.82 18.13 -6.36
N MET A 121 -6.93 18.85 -6.13
CA MET A 121 -7.03 20.28 -6.39
C MET A 121 -6.10 21.09 -5.49
N THR A 122 -6.05 20.80 -4.18
CA THR A 122 -5.21 21.53 -3.22
C THR A 122 -3.74 21.24 -3.41
N GLN A 123 -3.38 20.02 -3.79
CA GLN A 123 -2.03 19.63 -4.17
C GLN A 123 -1.65 20.06 -5.59
N ARG A 124 -2.55 20.73 -6.33
CA ARG A 124 -2.31 21.27 -7.69
C ARG A 124 -1.96 20.17 -8.70
N TRP A 125 -2.58 19.01 -8.57
CA TRP A 125 -2.45 17.97 -9.58
C TRP A 125 -2.98 18.42 -10.94
N PRO A 126 -2.54 17.83 -12.06
CA PRO A 126 -3.04 18.16 -13.39
C PRO A 126 -4.57 18.14 -13.48
N VAL A 127 -5.17 19.08 -14.23
CA VAL A 127 -6.63 19.24 -14.32
C VAL A 127 -7.34 17.93 -14.75
N ALA A 128 -6.70 17.10 -15.57
CA ALA A 128 -7.23 15.80 -15.97
C ALA A 128 -7.53 14.89 -14.78
N THR A 129 -6.75 14.96 -13.70
CA THR A 129 -6.93 14.15 -12.48
C THR A 129 -8.16 14.56 -11.66
N TRP A 130 -8.73 15.75 -11.89
CA TRP A 130 -9.85 16.23 -11.11
C TRP A 130 -11.14 15.45 -11.40
N THR A 131 -11.24 14.86 -12.59
CA THR A 131 -12.44 14.14 -13.06
C THR A 131 -12.19 12.70 -13.48
N SER A 132 -10.94 12.29 -13.74
CA SER A 132 -10.57 10.95 -14.15
C SER A 132 -9.75 10.24 -13.07
N LEU A 133 -10.21 9.05 -12.66
CA LEU A 133 -9.53 8.22 -11.69
C LEU A 133 -8.31 7.52 -12.33
N ALA A 134 -8.39 7.19 -13.62
CA ALA A 134 -7.26 6.64 -14.37
C ALA A 134 -6.11 7.66 -14.45
N GLU A 135 -6.43 8.93 -14.73
CA GLU A 135 -5.40 9.99 -14.76
C GLU A 135 -4.78 10.24 -13.38
N ARG A 136 -5.52 10.01 -12.27
CA ARG A 136 -4.95 10.06 -10.92
C ARG A 136 -3.94 8.96 -10.66
N ALA A 137 -4.25 7.72 -11.08
CA ALA A 137 -3.31 6.61 -10.96
C ALA A 137 -2.05 6.86 -11.80
N LEU A 138 -2.23 7.29 -13.06
CA LEU A 138 -1.12 7.61 -13.96
C LEU A 138 -0.25 8.74 -13.43
N PHE A 139 -0.85 9.80 -12.88
CA PHE A 139 -0.09 10.91 -12.29
C PHE A 139 0.74 10.47 -11.08
N GLN A 140 0.19 9.65 -10.19
CA GLN A 140 0.94 9.10 -9.06
C GLN A 140 2.07 8.17 -9.53
N ALA A 141 1.83 7.38 -10.59
CA ALA A 141 2.90 6.60 -11.22
C ALA A 141 4.00 7.50 -11.84
N ASP A 142 3.61 8.61 -12.48
CA ASP A 142 4.56 9.59 -13.03
C ASP A 142 5.47 10.15 -11.93
N LYS A 143 4.94 10.44 -10.73
CA LYS A 143 5.76 10.86 -9.58
C LYS A 143 6.84 9.83 -9.24
N LEU A 144 6.51 8.55 -9.21
CA LEU A 144 7.47 7.51 -8.88
C LEU A 144 8.53 7.34 -9.99
N HIS A 145 8.14 7.47 -11.26
CA HIS A 145 9.08 7.47 -12.39
C HIS A 145 10.04 8.67 -12.30
N GLU A 146 9.51 9.87 -12.03
CA GLU A 146 10.34 11.08 -11.86
C GLU A 146 11.33 10.95 -10.70
N LEU A 147 10.92 10.32 -9.58
CA LEU A 147 11.80 10.03 -8.46
C LEU A 147 12.93 9.07 -8.87
N ALA A 148 12.62 7.98 -9.58
CA ALA A 148 13.60 7.01 -10.04
C ALA A 148 14.60 7.61 -11.06
N ASP A 149 14.11 8.47 -11.96
CA ASP A 149 14.96 9.16 -12.94
C ASP A 149 15.86 10.20 -12.27
N ARG A 150 15.38 10.88 -11.23
CA ARG A 150 16.11 11.93 -10.52
C ARG A 150 17.10 11.36 -9.50
N ASP A 151 16.79 10.23 -8.89
CA ASP A 151 17.57 9.61 -7.82
C ASP A 151 17.81 8.10 -8.06
N PRO A 152 18.47 7.72 -9.18
CA PRO A 152 18.68 6.33 -9.57
C PRO A 152 19.64 5.55 -8.66
N GLU A 153 20.34 6.24 -7.77
CA GLU A 153 21.20 5.62 -6.77
C GLU A 153 20.39 5.07 -5.58
N ASN A 154 19.21 5.63 -5.32
CA ASN A 154 18.37 5.27 -4.18
C ASN A 154 17.09 4.52 -4.59
N LEU A 155 16.57 4.69 -5.82
CA LEU A 155 15.37 4.01 -6.29
C LEU A 155 15.56 3.39 -7.67
N MET A 156 15.16 2.12 -7.81
CA MET A 156 15.02 1.43 -9.10
C MET A 156 13.60 0.86 -9.22
N LEU A 157 12.92 1.16 -10.33
CA LEU A 157 11.60 0.57 -10.61
C LEU A 157 11.76 -0.87 -11.12
N ILE A 158 10.87 -1.74 -10.63
CA ILE A 158 10.84 -3.15 -10.98
C ILE A 158 9.49 -3.48 -11.64
N ARG A 159 9.52 -3.90 -12.92
CA ARG A 159 8.34 -4.18 -13.74
C ARG A 159 8.37 -5.59 -14.35
N SER A 160 9.50 -6.29 -14.21
CA SER A 160 9.69 -7.64 -14.75
C SER A 160 10.66 -8.45 -13.89
N ARG A 161 10.71 -9.76 -14.12
CA ARG A 161 11.69 -10.64 -13.48
C ARG A 161 13.12 -10.28 -13.83
N ASP A 162 13.38 -9.84 -15.04
CA ASP A 162 14.70 -9.40 -15.46
C ASP A 162 15.13 -8.13 -14.70
N GLU A 163 14.24 -7.14 -14.58
CA GLU A 163 14.50 -5.93 -13.78
C GLU A 163 14.69 -6.26 -12.28
N LEU A 164 13.95 -7.24 -11.76
CA LEU A 164 14.15 -7.73 -10.39
C LEU A 164 15.53 -8.38 -10.23
N ALA A 165 15.98 -9.18 -11.18
CA ALA A 165 17.30 -9.79 -11.17
C ALA A 165 18.41 -8.73 -11.22
N ASP A 166 18.28 -7.72 -12.08
CA ASP A 166 19.22 -6.59 -12.17
C ASP A 166 19.24 -5.78 -10.86
N TYR A 167 18.08 -5.52 -10.27
CA TYR A 167 17.98 -4.87 -8.97
C TYR A 167 18.72 -5.63 -7.88
N LEU A 168 18.49 -6.94 -7.77
CA LEU A 168 19.17 -7.78 -6.77
C LEU A 168 20.69 -7.80 -6.95
N GLN A 169 21.16 -7.80 -8.20
CA GLN A 169 22.59 -7.71 -8.50
C GLN A 169 23.15 -6.34 -8.09
N ARG A 170 22.49 -5.24 -8.43
CA ARG A 170 22.92 -3.88 -8.06
C ARG A 170 22.91 -3.69 -6.54
N ARG A 171 21.90 -4.21 -5.84
CA ARG A 171 21.79 -4.08 -4.39
C ARG A 171 22.96 -4.75 -3.64
N GLN A 172 23.64 -5.75 -4.20
CA GLN A 172 24.83 -6.33 -3.59
C GLN A 172 25.97 -5.31 -3.40
N SER A 173 26.10 -4.35 -4.32
CA SER A 173 27.10 -3.27 -4.24
C SER A 173 26.53 -1.97 -3.67
N SER A 174 25.22 -1.81 -3.69
CA SER A 174 24.49 -0.63 -3.22
C SER A 174 23.37 -1.04 -2.25
N PRO A 175 23.69 -1.47 -1.02
CA PRO A 175 22.71 -2.10 -0.11
C PRO A 175 21.57 -1.17 0.35
N LYS A 176 21.67 0.12 0.03
CA LYS A 176 20.60 1.12 0.30
C LYS A 176 19.66 1.34 -0.89
N LEU A 177 19.93 0.72 -2.05
CA LEU A 177 19.04 0.83 -3.21
C LEU A 177 17.67 0.20 -2.89
N ILE A 178 16.60 0.94 -3.12
CA ILE A 178 15.22 0.54 -2.94
C ILE A 178 14.67 0.04 -4.28
N GLY A 179 14.04 -1.12 -4.29
CA GLY A 179 13.26 -1.61 -5.42
C GLY A 179 11.80 -1.20 -5.29
N GLY A 180 11.35 -0.31 -6.17
CA GLY A 180 9.98 0.19 -6.19
C GLY A 180 9.12 -0.56 -7.21
N LEU A 181 7.91 -0.94 -6.80
CA LEU A 181 6.86 -1.51 -7.66
C LEU A 181 5.62 -0.62 -7.63
N LEU A 182 4.77 -0.68 -8.65
CA LEU A 182 3.53 0.07 -8.74
C LEU A 182 2.31 -0.83 -8.60
N GLY A 183 1.37 -0.44 -7.74
CA GLY A 183 0.06 -1.04 -7.57
C GLY A 183 -1.08 -0.02 -7.55
N THR A 184 -2.32 -0.47 -7.79
CA THR A 184 -3.50 0.36 -7.54
C THR A 184 -4.18 -0.07 -6.26
N GLU A 185 -4.67 0.88 -5.48
CA GLU A 185 -5.61 0.61 -4.41
C GLU A 185 -7.04 0.86 -4.90
N GLY A 186 -7.61 -0.22 -5.43
CA GLY A 186 -8.92 -0.28 -6.04
C GLY A 186 -8.95 -0.01 -7.55
N SER A 187 -9.51 -0.99 -8.27
CA SER A 187 -9.67 -0.93 -9.74
C SER A 187 -10.81 -0.02 -10.22
N HIS A 188 -11.40 0.80 -9.32
CA HIS A 188 -12.14 1.98 -9.74
C HIS A 188 -11.24 2.97 -10.51
N ALA A 189 -9.91 2.85 -10.35
CA ALA A 189 -8.91 3.50 -11.19
C ALA A 189 -9.07 3.23 -12.69
N LEU A 190 -9.83 2.21 -13.09
CA LEU A 190 -10.13 1.95 -14.50
C LEU A 190 -11.15 2.92 -15.11
N ASP A 191 -11.78 3.83 -14.35
CA ASP A 191 -12.85 4.73 -14.82
C ASP A 191 -13.99 3.99 -15.55
N GLY A 192 -14.13 2.67 -15.30
CA GLY A 192 -15.10 1.81 -15.95
C GLY A 192 -14.79 1.50 -17.43
N ASP A 193 -13.57 1.66 -17.89
CA ASP A 193 -13.06 1.32 -19.21
C ASP A 193 -11.93 0.28 -19.09
N LEU A 194 -12.12 -0.90 -19.67
CA LEU A 194 -11.14 -2.00 -19.66
C LEU A 194 -9.83 -1.65 -20.39
N ASN A 195 -9.84 -0.72 -21.33
CA ASN A 195 -8.62 -0.27 -22.01
C ASN A 195 -7.62 0.38 -21.05
N ASN A 196 -8.09 0.89 -19.90
CA ASN A 196 -7.22 1.45 -18.90
C ASN A 196 -6.36 0.39 -18.19
N ILE A 197 -6.70 -0.90 -18.23
CA ILE A 197 -5.84 -1.98 -17.72
C ILE A 197 -4.50 -1.97 -18.50
N GLN A 198 -4.55 -1.94 -19.82
CA GLN A 198 -3.34 -1.88 -20.64
C GLN A 198 -2.55 -0.58 -20.41
N ARG A 199 -3.24 0.57 -20.32
CA ARG A 199 -2.57 1.86 -20.07
C ARG A 199 -1.81 1.86 -18.74
N LEU A 200 -2.40 1.32 -17.68
CA LEU A 200 -1.76 1.20 -16.38
C LEU A 200 -0.60 0.18 -16.42
N PHE A 201 -0.79 -0.97 -17.07
CA PHE A 201 0.27 -1.95 -17.26
C PHE A 201 1.49 -1.36 -17.98
N ASP A 202 1.25 -0.63 -19.09
CA ASP A 202 2.30 0.05 -19.86
C ASP A 202 3.03 1.12 -19.03
N ARG A 203 2.33 1.73 -18.04
CA ARG A 203 2.95 2.68 -17.11
C ARG A 203 3.69 2.01 -15.95
N GLY A 204 3.69 0.68 -15.88
CA GLY A 204 4.49 -0.08 -14.91
C GLY A 204 3.71 -0.69 -13.75
N PHE A 205 2.38 -0.56 -13.74
CA PHE A 205 1.58 -1.25 -12.71
C PHE A 205 1.69 -2.76 -12.85
N ARG A 206 1.97 -3.44 -11.76
CA ARG A 206 2.12 -4.90 -11.70
C ARG A 206 1.20 -5.55 -10.67
N MET A 207 0.54 -4.76 -9.85
CA MET A 207 -0.50 -5.20 -8.91
C MET A 207 -1.75 -4.34 -9.09
N MET A 208 -2.93 -4.95 -9.04
CA MET A 208 -4.20 -4.23 -9.02
C MET A 208 -5.11 -4.80 -7.94
N SER A 209 -5.43 -3.99 -6.94
CA SER A 209 -6.52 -4.23 -5.99
C SER A 209 -7.85 -4.14 -6.70
N LEU A 210 -8.76 -5.11 -6.48
CA LEU A 210 -10.05 -5.10 -7.17
C LEU A 210 -11.01 -4.05 -6.59
N GLN A 211 -11.09 -3.90 -5.29
CA GLN A 211 -11.90 -2.90 -4.58
C GLN A 211 -11.05 -2.05 -3.64
N HIS A 212 -11.66 -1.00 -3.13
CA HIS A 212 -11.24 -0.22 -1.98
C HIS A 212 -12.44 -0.12 -1.01
N PHE A 213 -12.67 1.01 -0.37
CA PHE A 213 -13.72 1.16 0.68
C PHE A 213 -15.18 1.13 0.18
N PHE A 214 -15.45 0.95 -1.09
CA PHE A 214 -16.82 0.99 -1.65
C PHE A 214 -16.95 0.03 -2.83
N ASP A 215 -18.19 -0.40 -3.08
CA ASP A 215 -18.53 -1.20 -4.26
C ASP A 215 -18.17 -0.41 -5.53
N ASN A 216 -17.48 -1.04 -6.46
CA ASN A 216 -17.12 -0.42 -7.72
C ASN A 216 -17.69 -1.22 -8.91
N LYS A 217 -17.36 -0.81 -10.12
CA LYS A 217 -17.89 -1.48 -11.32
C LYS A 217 -17.45 -2.95 -11.45
N LEU A 218 -16.35 -3.35 -10.76
CA LEU A 218 -15.87 -4.73 -10.81
C LEU A 218 -16.66 -5.66 -9.88
N GLY A 219 -17.15 -5.16 -8.74
CA GLY A 219 -17.83 -5.98 -7.74
C GLY A 219 -17.94 -5.32 -6.38
N GLY A 220 -18.37 -6.11 -5.40
CA GLY A 220 -18.57 -5.68 -4.03
C GLY A 220 -17.27 -5.50 -3.25
N SER A 221 -17.23 -4.48 -2.40
CA SER A 221 -16.16 -4.25 -1.42
C SER A 221 -16.51 -4.90 -0.08
N LEU A 222 -15.50 -5.28 0.68
CA LEU A 222 -15.63 -5.70 2.09
C LEU A 222 -16.33 -4.61 2.94
N HIS A 223 -16.12 -3.35 2.56
CA HIS A 223 -16.68 -2.16 3.23
C HIS A 223 -17.81 -1.49 2.44
N GLY A 224 -18.30 -2.16 1.40
CA GLY A 224 -19.35 -1.66 0.52
C GLY A 224 -20.76 -1.86 1.09
N THR A 225 -21.74 -1.78 0.22
CA THR A 225 -23.15 -1.89 0.59
C THR A 225 -23.83 -3.14 0.06
N SER A 226 -23.25 -3.79 -0.97
CA SER A 226 -23.86 -4.92 -1.67
C SER A 226 -23.47 -6.28 -1.09
N GLY A 227 -22.20 -6.49 -0.75
CA GLY A 227 -21.67 -7.80 -0.43
C GLY A 227 -21.65 -8.78 -1.64
N GLU A 228 -21.89 -8.27 -2.86
CA GLU A 228 -21.97 -9.08 -4.08
C GLU A 228 -20.59 -9.52 -4.57
N GLY A 229 -20.56 -10.49 -5.47
CA GLY A 229 -19.36 -10.99 -6.15
C GLY A 229 -18.95 -10.12 -7.34
N LEU A 230 -18.12 -10.69 -8.22
CA LEU A 230 -17.70 -10.03 -9.45
C LEU A 230 -18.87 -9.82 -10.41
N THR A 231 -19.01 -8.61 -10.92
CA THR A 231 -19.88 -8.29 -12.05
C THR A 231 -19.33 -8.89 -13.35
N GLN A 232 -20.09 -8.83 -14.45
CA GLN A 232 -19.53 -9.22 -15.75
C GLN A 232 -18.32 -8.35 -16.12
N PHE A 233 -18.38 -7.03 -15.90
CA PHE A 233 -17.24 -6.14 -16.09
C PHE A 233 -16.02 -6.55 -15.23
N GLY A 234 -16.26 -6.95 -13.97
CA GLY A 234 -15.23 -7.44 -13.08
C GLY A 234 -14.57 -8.72 -13.59
N ARG A 235 -15.37 -9.68 -14.09
CA ARG A 235 -14.84 -10.93 -14.69
C ARG A 235 -13.99 -10.65 -15.94
N ASP A 236 -14.44 -9.73 -16.79
CA ASP A 236 -13.70 -9.32 -17.98
C ASP A 236 -12.39 -8.61 -17.59
N ALA A 237 -12.43 -7.75 -16.57
CA ALA A 237 -11.25 -7.07 -16.03
C ALA A 237 -10.24 -8.07 -15.47
N VAL A 238 -10.66 -8.99 -14.59
CA VAL A 238 -9.82 -10.04 -14.00
C VAL A 238 -9.17 -10.89 -15.11
N THR A 239 -9.94 -11.26 -16.14
CA THR A 239 -9.42 -12.03 -17.29
C THR A 239 -8.30 -11.29 -18.02
N GLN A 240 -8.46 -9.97 -18.25
CA GLN A 240 -7.43 -9.16 -18.90
C GLN A 240 -6.21 -8.95 -18.00
N MET A 241 -6.41 -8.71 -16.70
CA MET A 241 -5.31 -8.58 -15.73
C MET A 241 -4.46 -9.85 -15.66
N LEU A 242 -5.11 -11.03 -15.63
CA LEU A 242 -4.41 -12.32 -15.64
C LEU A 242 -3.64 -12.57 -16.94
N ALA A 243 -4.19 -12.16 -18.09
CA ALA A 243 -3.53 -12.27 -19.39
C ALA A 243 -2.27 -11.38 -19.48
N LEU A 244 -2.24 -10.26 -18.76
CA LEU A 244 -1.08 -9.34 -18.65
C LEU A 244 -0.14 -9.70 -17.49
N GLU A 245 -0.39 -10.80 -16.78
CA GLU A 245 0.37 -11.22 -15.60
C GLU A 245 0.35 -10.20 -14.45
N ILE A 246 -0.70 -9.37 -14.36
CA ILE A 246 -0.92 -8.46 -13.23
C ILE A 246 -1.31 -9.28 -12.00
N MET A 247 -0.65 -9.03 -10.87
CA MET A 247 -0.96 -9.61 -9.57
C MET A 247 -2.29 -9.05 -9.06
N LEU A 248 -3.23 -9.94 -8.69
CA LEU A 248 -4.55 -9.54 -8.20
C LEU A 248 -4.52 -9.42 -6.68
N ASP A 249 -4.81 -8.22 -6.18
CA ASP A 249 -4.94 -7.95 -4.75
C ASP A 249 -6.41 -7.87 -4.34
N VAL A 250 -6.76 -8.56 -3.24
CA VAL A 250 -8.13 -8.67 -2.74
C VAL A 250 -8.33 -8.10 -1.34
N SER A 251 -7.43 -7.25 -0.86
CA SER A 251 -7.40 -6.71 0.50
C SER A 251 -8.70 -6.03 0.96
N HIS A 252 -9.45 -5.45 0.05
CA HIS A 252 -10.73 -4.78 0.30
C HIS A 252 -11.93 -5.43 -0.40
N SER A 253 -11.74 -6.59 -0.98
CA SER A 253 -12.79 -7.28 -1.73
C SER A 253 -13.81 -7.92 -0.79
N SER A 254 -15.09 -7.94 -1.20
CA SER A 254 -16.10 -8.73 -0.50
C SER A 254 -15.70 -10.20 -0.50
N GLU A 255 -16.16 -10.98 0.48
CA GLU A 255 -15.88 -12.43 0.52
C GLU A 255 -16.29 -13.12 -0.79
N GLN A 256 -17.43 -12.71 -1.39
CA GLN A 256 -17.89 -13.30 -2.64
C GLN A 256 -16.99 -12.93 -3.83
N VAL A 257 -16.44 -11.69 -3.88
CA VAL A 257 -15.44 -11.32 -4.91
C VAL A 257 -14.18 -12.16 -4.77
N VAL A 258 -13.70 -12.41 -3.55
CA VAL A 258 -12.52 -13.28 -3.32
C VAL A 258 -12.81 -14.69 -3.81
N ILE A 259 -13.96 -15.28 -3.47
CA ILE A 259 -14.38 -16.62 -3.92
C ILE A 259 -14.45 -16.68 -5.45
N ASP A 260 -15.10 -15.71 -6.09
CA ASP A 260 -15.23 -15.64 -7.54
C ASP A 260 -13.85 -15.53 -8.22
N THR A 261 -12.95 -14.72 -7.65
CA THR A 261 -11.60 -14.51 -8.17
C THR A 261 -10.72 -15.75 -8.01
N LEU A 262 -10.80 -16.45 -6.86
CA LEU A 262 -10.13 -17.74 -6.65
C LEU A 262 -10.59 -18.79 -7.69
N ALA A 263 -11.89 -18.81 -8.01
CA ALA A 263 -12.42 -19.75 -9.00
C ALA A 263 -11.98 -19.43 -10.46
N MET A 264 -11.61 -18.18 -10.73
CA MET A 264 -11.17 -17.73 -12.07
C MET A 264 -9.66 -17.75 -12.25
N SER A 265 -8.91 -17.50 -11.15
CA SER A 265 -7.47 -17.32 -11.22
C SER A 265 -6.73 -18.65 -11.22
N ASN A 266 -5.80 -18.81 -12.15
CA ASN A 266 -4.80 -19.88 -12.13
C ASN A 266 -3.47 -19.40 -11.47
N LYS A 267 -3.45 -18.17 -10.94
CA LYS A 267 -2.33 -17.59 -10.20
C LYS A 267 -2.77 -17.32 -8.77
N PRO A 268 -1.84 -17.37 -7.79
CA PRO A 268 -2.15 -17.03 -6.41
C PRO A 268 -2.65 -15.60 -6.27
N LEU A 269 -3.57 -15.39 -5.34
CA LEU A 269 -4.02 -14.06 -4.97
C LEU A 269 -3.09 -13.44 -3.93
N LEU A 270 -3.03 -12.13 -3.95
CA LEU A 270 -2.36 -11.32 -2.95
C LEU A 270 -3.41 -10.66 -2.04
N VAL A 271 -3.09 -10.57 -0.76
CA VAL A 271 -3.73 -9.66 0.19
C VAL A 271 -2.64 -8.70 0.63
N SER A 272 -2.60 -7.52 0.02
CA SER A 272 -1.46 -6.59 0.15
C SER A 272 -1.34 -5.96 1.54
N HIS A 273 -2.44 -5.81 2.27
CA HIS A 273 -2.49 -5.27 3.62
C HIS A 273 -3.81 -5.63 4.32
N THR A 274 -3.76 -6.25 5.49
CA THR A 274 -4.96 -6.64 6.24
C THR A 274 -4.60 -7.20 7.61
N GLY A 275 -5.61 -7.70 8.34
CA GLY A 275 -5.49 -8.55 9.51
C GLY A 275 -6.33 -9.82 9.37
N PHE A 276 -6.28 -10.67 10.38
CA PHE A 276 -7.04 -11.92 10.49
C PHE A 276 -8.24 -11.69 11.40
N GLN A 277 -9.44 -12.03 10.95
CA GLN A 277 -10.66 -11.79 11.73
C GLN A 277 -10.67 -12.58 13.06
N GLY A 278 -10.08 -13.78 13.10
CA GLY A 278 -9.96 -14.56 14.33
C GLY A 278 -8.97 -13.96 15.33
N HIS A 279 -7.95 -13.21 14.88
CA HIS A 279 -7.03 -12.50 15.75
C HIS A 279 -7.61 -11.15 16.23
N CYS A 280 -8.19 -10.40 15.31
CA CYS A 280 -8.77 -9.08 15.58
C CYS A 280 -10.15 -9.00 14.91
N GLN A 281 -11.22 -9.03 15.71
CA GLN A 281 -12.60 -8.97 15.22
C GLN A 281 -12.97 -7.58 14.72
N SER A 282 -12.38 -7.20 13.61
CA SER A 282 -12.61 -5.94 12.93
C SER A 282 -13.35 -6.16 11.60
N PRO A 283 -14.29 -5.29 11.20
CA PRO A 283 -14.87 -5.34 9.87
C PRO A 283 -13.85 -5.11 8.74
N ARG A 284 -12.63 -4.67 9.07
CA ARG A 284 -11.52 -4.52 8.11
C ARG A 284 -10.92 -5.87 7.69
N ASN A 285 -11.08 -6.89 8.51
CA ASN A 285 -10.35 -8.14 8.38
C ASN A 285 -11.14 -9.21 7.62
N ILE A 286 -10.41 -10.01 6.86
CA ILE A 286 -10.95 -11.15 6.11
C ILE A 286 -11.10 -12.34 7.06
N SER A 287 -12.15 -13.16 6.85
CA SER A 287 -12.40 -14.34 7.67
C SER A 287 -11.27 -15.37 7.54
N ASP A 288 -10.95 -16.04 8.65
CA ASP A 288 -9.89 -17.05 8.71
C ASP A 288 -10.09 -18.19 7.68
N GLY A 289 -11.34 -18.63 7.52
CA GLY A 289 -11.65 -19.66 6.53
C GLY A 289 -11.36 -19.24 5.08
N LEU A 290 -11.53 -17.96 4.77
CA LEU A 290 -11.19 -17.43 3.45
C LEU A 290 -9.68 -17.21 3.30
N MET A 291 -8.99 -16.78 4.36
CA MET A 291 -7.52 -16.71 4.38
C MET A 291 -6.87 -18.08 4.14
N GLN A 292 -7.41 -19.14 4.75
CA GLN A 292 -6.95 -20.50 4.50
C GLN A 292 -7.16 -20.93 3.04
N GLN A 293 -8.27 -20.54 2.40
CA GLN A 293 -8.50 -20.81 0.98
C GLN A 293 -7.52 -20.07 0.07
N ILE A 294 -7.22 -18.79 0.38
CA ILE A 294 -6.22 -17.98 -0.35
C ILE A 294 -4.84 -18.66 -0.23
N ALA A 295 -4.43 -19.02 0.97
CA ALA A 295 -3.15 -19.68 1.21
C ALA A 295 -3.07 -21.07 0.54
N ALA A 296 -4.13 -21.88 0.62
CA ALA A 296 -4.21 -23.18 -0.05
C ALA A 296 -4.07 -23.09 -1.57
N ALA A 297 -4.46 -21.95 -2.16
CA ALA A 297 -4.24 -21.62 -3.58
C ALA A 297 -2.83 -21.02 -3.85
N GLY A 298 -1.93 -21.02 -2.86
CA GLY A 298 -0.58 -20.46 -2.95
C GLY A 298 -0.49 -18.95 -2.71
N GLY A 299 -1.57 -18.32 -2.25
CA GLY A 299 -1.64 -16.86 -2.04
C GLY A 299 -0.73 -16.35 -0.93
N LEU A 300 -0.46 -15.05 -0.95
CA LEU A 300 0.36 -14.36 0.04
C LEU A 300 -0.48 -13.32 0.77
N ILE A 301 -0.37 -13.28 2.10
CA ILE A 301 -1.16 -12.44 2.99
C ILE A 301 -0.21 -11.52 3.75
N ALA A 302 -0.33 -10.22 3.51
CA ALA A 302 0.50 -9.23 4.16
C ALA A 302 -0.24 -8.57 5.33
N VAL A 303 0.43 -8.55 6.48
CA VAL A 303 -0.11 -8.07 7.76
C VAL A 303 0.10 -6.56 7.88
N GLY A 304 -0.97 -5.84 8.20
CA GLY A 304 -0.97 -4.40 8.43
C GLY A 304 -0.48 -4.00 9.82
N TYR A 305 -0.24 -2.68 10.04
CA TYR A 305 0.38 -2.18 11.27
C TYR A 305 -0.52 -1.26 12.09
N TRP A 306 -1.80 -1.14 11.77
CA TRP A 306 -2.73 -0.21 12.43
C TRP A 306 -3.83 -0.93 13.22
N GLU A 307 -4.44 -0.22 14.15
CA GLU A 307 -5.44 -0.77 15.07
C GLU A 307 -6.60 -1.51 14.38
N GLY A 308 -7.07 -0.99 13.24
CA GLY A 308 -8.16 -1.60 12.48
C GLY A 308 -7.84 -3.00 11.94
N ALA A 309 -6.56 -3.32 11.72
CA ALA A 309 -6.12 -4.63 11.22
C ALA A 309 -5.74 -5.59 12.36
N ILE A 310 -5.03 -5.12 13.38
CA ILE A 310 -4.38 -5.99 14.37
C ILE A 310 -4.81 -5.74 15.83
N CYS A 311 -5.84 -4.90 16.06
CA CYS A 311 -6.32 -4.51 17.40
C CYS A 311 -5.21 -3.85 18.26
N GLY A 312 -4.32 -3.12 17.62
CA GLY A 312 -3.21 -2.38 18.19
C GLY A 312 -2.34 -1.77 17.08
N ASN A 313 -1.23 -1.18 17.45
CA ASN A 313 -0.31 -0.55 16.48
C ASN A 313 1.17 -0.65 16.88
N SER A 314 1.49 -1.43 17.92
CA SER A 314 2.86 -1.61 18.40
C SER A 314 3.58 -2.75 17.64
N PRO A 315 4.93 -2.75 17.61
CA PRO A 315 5.68 -3.87 17.05
C PRO A 315 5.29 -5.23 17.64
N ALA A 316 4.97 -5.28 18.94
CA ALA A 316 4.51 -6.50 19.61
C ALA A 316 3.14 -6.98 19.10
N THR A 317 2.20 -6.05 18.82
CA THR A 317 0.90 -6.42 18.24
C THR A 317 1.00 -6.82 16.79
N VAL A 318 1.91 -6.21 16.01
CA VAL A 318 2.25 -6.68 14.64
C VAL A 318 2.81 -8.10 14.71
N ALA A 319 3.77 -8.38 15.59
CA ALA A 319 4.34 -9.72 15.76
C ALA A 319 3.29 -10.75 16.17
N ALA A 320 2.37 -10.40 17.07
CA ALA A 320 1.29 -11.29 17.49
C ALA A 320 0.34 -11.66 16.33
N ALA A 321 0.00 -10.68 15.47
CA ALA A 321 -0.82 -10.92 14.26
C ALA A 321 -0.08 -11.80 13.24
N ILE A 322 1.23 -11.61 13.08
CA ILE A 322 2.10 -12.44 12.23
C ILE A 322 2.15 -13.89 12.75
N VAL A 323 2.37 -14.08 14.06
CA VAL A 323 2.37 -15.41 14.70
C VAL A 323 1.04 -16.11 14.46
N TYR A 324 -0.08 -15.40 14.71
CA TYR A 324 -1.41 -15.95 14.44
C TYR A 324 -1.56 -16.39 12.97
N GLY A 325 -1.13 -15.53 12.04
CA GLY A 325 -1.17 -15.87 10.62
C GLY A 325 -0.33 -17.10 10.26
N ILE A 326 0.89 -17.21 10.80
CA ILE A 326 1.75 -18.39 10.62
C ILE A 326 1.07 -19.67 11.13
N GLU A 327 0.45 -19.60 12.30
CA GLU A 327 -0.29 -20.75 12.88
C GLU A 327 -1.51 -21.13 12.04
N LEU A 328 -2.18 -20.14 11.42
CA LEU A 328 -3.39 -20.36 10.64
C LEU A 328 -3.12 -20.89 9.23
N VAL A 329 -2.13 -20.33 8.52
CA VAL A 329 -1.91 -20.58 7.08
C VAL A 329 -0.50 -21.03 6.72
N GLY A 330 0.44 -21.01 7.65
CA GLY A 330 1.84 -21.38 7.42
C GLY A 330 2.75 -20.18 7.10
N GLU A 331 4.03 -20.34 7.42
CA GLU A 331 5.04 -19.27 7.33
C GLU A 331 5.35 -18.80 5.89
N ASP A 332 5.07 -19.62 4.88
CA ASP A 332 5.31 -19.33 3.47
C ASP A 332 4.25 -18.39 2.88
N HIS A 333 3.16 -18.14 3.60
CA HIS A 333 2.00 -17.36 3.16
C HIS A 333 1.86 -16.00 3.87
N ILE A 334 2.82 -15.61 4.70
CA ILE A 334 2.77 -14.36 5.48
C ILE A 334 3.84 -13.38 5.00
N ALA A 335 3.47 -12.10 4.89
CA ALA A 335 4.36 -11.01 4.52
C ALA A 335 4.00 -9.73 5.29
N LEU A 336 4.71 -8.64 5.02
CA LEU A 336 4.46 -7.30 5.56
C LEU A 336 3.66 -6.47 4.55
N GLY A 337 2.68 -5.72 5.05
CA GLY A 337 1.86 -4.79 4.28
C GLY A 337 1.42 -3.64 5.17
N SER A 338 2.32 -2.72 5.42
CA SER A 338 2.25 -1.72 6.48
C SER A 338 1.02 -0.82 6.42
N ASP A 339 0.53 -0.53 5.21
CA ASP A 339 -0.42 0.55 4.92
C ASP A 339 0.16 1.94 5.27
N PHE A 340 1.50 2.06 5.24
CA PHE A 340 2.17 3.32 5.49
C PHE A 340 1.69 4.40 4.53
N ASP A 341 1.46 5.59 5.07
CA ASP A 341 0.91 6.73 4.34
C ASP A 341 -0.53 6.54 3.80
N GLY A 342 -1.21 5.45 4.18
CA GLY A 342 -2.60 5.13 3.84
C GLY A 342 -3.65 5.73 4.78
N SER A 343 -3.35 6.88 5.39
CA SER A 343 -4.22 7.53 6.39
C SER A 343 -4.46 6.67 7.63
N VAL A 344 -3.42 6.01 8.10
CA VAL A 344 -3.41 5.16 9.29
C VAL A 344 -2.57 5.76 10.42
N THR A 345 -2.83 5.27 11.64
CA THR A 345 -2.00 5.59 12.81
C THR A 345 -1.20 4.36 13.21
N THR A 346 0.12 4.50 13.24
CA THR A 346 1.07 3.47 13.66
C THR A 346 1.91 3.94 14.84
N SER A 347 2.68 3.05 15.47
CA SER A 347 3.67 3.43 16.48
C SER A 347 5.11 3.31 15.99
N LEU A 348 5.28 3.15 14.68
CA LEU A 348 6.59 3.09 14.03
C LEU A 348 6.47 3.64 12.60
N ASP A 349 7.57 4.12 12.07
CA ASP A 349 7.70 4.50 10.67
C ASP A 349 8.68 3.59 9.92
N GLY A 350 8.95 3.92 8.65
CA GLY A 350 9.84 3.12 7.82
C GLY A 350 11.28 2.98 8.35
N SER A 351 11.73 3.82 9.29
CA SER A 351 13.08 3.74 9.88
C SER A 351 13.19 2.72 11.02
N GLU A 352 12.07 2.26 11.56
CA GLU A 352 12.00 1.52 12.83
C GLU A 352 11.66 0.04 12.68
N LEU A 353 11.73 -0.51 11.45
CA LEU A 353 11.37 -1.91 11.17
C LEU A 353 12.20 -2.95 11.93
N ALA A 354 13.36 -2.57 12.45
CA ALA A 354 14.13 -3.42 13.36
C ALA A 354 13.34 -3.76 14.64
N ALA A 355 12.38 -2.92 15.06
CA ALA A 355 11.51 -3.18 16.19
C ALA A 355 10.54 -4.36 15.91
N ILE A 356 10.09 -4.53 14.67
CA ILE A 356 9.32 -5.72 14.27
C ILE A 356 10.20 -6.96 14.35
N THR A 357 11.45 -6.91 13.85
CA THR A 357 12.39 -8.03 13.95
C THR A 357 12.63 -8.42 15.42
N GLN A 358 12.81 -7.43 16.31
CA GLN A 358 12.93 -7.68 17.75
C GLN A 358 11.67 -8.37 18.29
N ALA A 359 10.50 -7.84 18.00
CA ALA A 359 9.24 -8.38 18.50
C ALA A 359 8.97 -9.82 18.01
N LEU A 360 9.37 -10.15 16.78
CA LEU A 360 9.26 -11.51 16.25
C LEU A 360 10.23 -12.48 16.96
N LEU A 361 11.45 -12.03 17.29
CA LEU A 361 12.38 -12.82 18.12
C LEU A 361 11.83 -13.03 19.53
N ASP A 362 11.25 -12.00 20.14
CA ASP A 362 10.62 -12.07 21.47
C ASP A 362 9.40 -13.01 21.47
N ALA A 363 8.69 -13.10 20.35
CA ALA A 363 7.62 -14.07 20.10
C ALA A 363 8.14 -15.49 19.80
N ASN A 364 9.46 -15.74 19.91
CA ASN A 364 10.14 -17.01 19.68
C ASN A 364 10.07 -17.55 18.24
N LEU A 365 9.89 -16.72 17.24
CA LEU A 365 10.05 -17.15 15.85
C LEU A 365 11.52 -17.48 15.57
N SER A 366 11.73 -18.51 14.75
CA SER A 366 13.06 -18.83 14.23
C SER A 366 13.53 -17.74 13.26
N GLU A 367 14.84 -17.57 13.12
CA GLU A 367 15.41 -16.62 12.14
C GLU A 367 14.96 -16.92 10.70
N GLN A 368 14.71 -18.18 10.37
CA GLN A 368 14.17 -18.57 9.07
C GLN A 368 12.74 -18.06 8.86
N GLN A 369 11.86 -18.20 9.85
CA GLN A 369 10.51 -17.65 9.80
C GLN A 369 10.53 -16.13 9.66
N ILE A 370 11.39 -15.45 10.44
CA ILE A 370 11.56 -14.00 10.38
C ILE A 370 12.02 -13.56 8.97
N ARG A 371 13.01 -14.25 8.38
CA ARG A 371 13.47 -13.94 7.01
C ARG A 371 12.36 -14.07 5.99
N LYS A 372 11.56 -15.14 6.05
CA LYS A 372 10.43 -15.35 5.15
C LYS A 372 9.42 -14.22 5.24
N VAL A 373 8.93 -13.93 6.45
CA VAL A 373 7.89 -12.91 6.67
C VAL A 373 8.39 -11.51 6.33
N MET A 374 9.62 -11.18 6.74
CA MET A 374 10.16 -9.84 6.56
C MET A 374 10.48 -9.50 5.09
N GLY A 375 10.57 -10.51 4.18
CA GLY A 375 10.75 -10.17 2.77
C GLY A 375 11.03 -11.33 1.82
N GLU A 376 11.53 -12.49 2.28
CA GLU A 376 11.83 -13.60 1.36
C GLU A 376 10.56 -14.13 0.66
N ASN A 377 9.41 -14.14 1.34
CA ASN A 377 8.14 -14.51 0.73
C ASN A 377 7.72 -13.52 -0.36
N MET A 378 7.89 -12.21 -0.13
CA MET A 378 7.67 -11.18 -1.17
C MET A 378 8.59 -11.41 -2.36
N LEU A 379 9.88 -11.61 -2.12
CA LEU A 379 10.86 -11.85 -3.18
C LEU A 379 10.51 -13.09 -4.00
N THR A 380 10.18 -14.20 -3.34
CA THR A 380 9.80 -15.47 -4.00
C THR A 380 8.55 -15.30 -4.86
N TYR A 381 7.55 -14.56 -4.34
CA TYR A 381 6.33 -14.25 -5.09
C TYR A 381 6.63 -13.41 -6.33
N LEU A 382 7.43 -12.36 -6.20
CA LEU A 382 7.82 -11.49 -7.32
C LEU A 382 8.66 -12.24 -8.36
N GLN A 383 9.63 -13.07 -7.95
CA GLN A 383 10.42 -13.91 -8.87
C GLN A 383 9.56 -14.89 -9.68
N THR A 384 8.44 -15.30 -9.12
CA THR A 384 7.54 -16.30 -9.75
C THR A 384 6.49 -15.65 -10.64
N TYR A 385 5.93 -14.50 -10.24
CA TYR A 385 4.68 -13.97 -10.82
C TYR A 385 4.82 -12.62 -11.52
N LEU A 386 5.97 -11.93 -11.44
CA LEU A 386 6.23 -10.81 -12.36
C LEU A 386 6.34 -11.32 -13.81
N PRO A 387 5.92 -10.49 -14.81
CA PRO A 387 6.05 -10.83 -16.21
C PRO A 387 7.49 -10.98 -16.68
#